data_202d35a9070ce1dd298febc14a85918f
#
_entry.id   202d35a9070ce1dd298febc14a85918f
#
_cell.length_a   1.000
_cell.length_b   1.000
_cell.length_c   1.000
_cell.angle_alpha   90.00
_cell.angle_beta   90.00
_cell.angle_gamma   90.00
#
_symmetry.space_group_name_H-M   'P 1'
#
loop_
_entity.id
_entity.type
_entity.pdbx_description
1 polymer ?
#
loop_
_entity_poly.entity_id
_entity_poly.type
_entity_poly.pdbx_seq_one_letter_code
_entity_poly.pdbx_strand_id
1 'polypeptide(L)'
;TLICCKTVIGKGSPNMQGSDKVHGAALGDAEIAATRAAIDWPYAPFEMPADVYAAWDAKANGTKLQSSWQTKFTSYREQFPAEAAELQRRMQGTLPAQFDQTVAAYIAACVEKKETIASRKASQNAIQALAPILPEFLGGSADLTGSNLTNWKECVAVRADQPGNHINYGVREFGMSAIMNGIALHGGYIPFGATFLTFSDYS
;
A
#
# COMPACT_ATOMS: atom_id res chain seq x y z
N THR A 1 -2.17 10.94 7.64
CA THR A 1 -3.18 11.54 8.56
C THR A 1 -4.08 10.45 9.08
N LEU A 2 -4.25 10.32 10.39
CA LEU A 2 -5.20 9.42 11.04
C LEU A 2 -6.43 10.23 11.46
N ILE A 3 -7.62 9.79 11.04
CA ILE A 3 -8.90 10.41 11.44
C ILE A 3 -9.64 9.43 12.34
N CYS A 4 -9.81 9.80 13.61
CA CYS A 4 -10.57 9.01 14.58
C CYS A 4 -12.01 9.50 14.64
N CYS A 5 -12.96 8.69 14.15
CA CYS A 5 -14.39 9.00 14.17
C CYS A 5 -15.06 8.39 15.41
N LYS A 6 -15.66 9.23 16.25
CA LYS A 6 -16.52 8.77 17.35
C LYS A 6 -17.96 8.76 16.88
N THR A 7 -18.51 7.58 16.71
CA THR A 7 -19.85 7.38 16.12
C THR A 7 -20.77 6.59 17.07
N VAL A 8 -22.05 6.61 16.75
CA VAL A 8 -23.08 5.76 17.41
C VAL A 8 -23.81 5.00 16.32
N ILE A 9 -23.96 3.69 16.48
CA ILE A 9 -24.70 2.87 15.53
C ILE A 9 -26.17 3.34 15.43
N GLY A 10 -26.71 3.39 14.21
CA GLY A 10 -28.09 3.80 13.98
C GLY A 10 -28.37 5.26 14.36
N LYS A 11 -27.37 6.16 14.33
CA LYS A 11 -27.54 7.58 14.66
C LYS A 11 -28.69 8.20 13.87
N GLY A 12 -29.59 8.87 14.59
CA GLY A 12 -30.78 9.52 14.02
C GLY A 12 -32.05 8.66 14.10
N SER A 13 -31.93 7.38 14.38
CA SER A 13 -33.11 6.50 14.62
C SER A 13 -33.63 6.72 16.04
N PRO A 14 -34.87 7.22 16.22
CA PRO A 14 -35.40 7.59 17.54
C PRO A 14 -35.49 6.40 18.49
N ASN A 15 -35.85 5.21 17.98
CA ASN A 15 -36.14 4.05 18.81
C ASN A 15 -35.01 3.01 18.80
N MET A 16 -34.05 3.07 17.86
CA MET A 16 -33.05 2.03 17.66
C MET A 16 -31.60 2.51 17.74
N GLN A 17 -31.37 3.83 17.82
CA GLN A 17 -30.01 4.37 17.95
C GLN A 17 -29.29 3.77 19.17
N GLY A 18 -28.04 3.33 18.97
CA GLY A 18 -27.22 2.72 20.01
C GLY A 18 -27.57 1.25 20.32
N SER A 19 -28.57 0.67 19.63
CA SER A 19 -28.99 -0.72 19.82
C SER A 19 -28.25 -1.68 18.88
N ASP A 20 -27.99 -2.90 19.35
CA ASP A 20 -27.50 -4.02 18.56
C ASP A 20 -28.49 -4.45 17.45
N LYS A 21 -29.78 -4.14 17.62
CA LYS A 21 -30.85 -4.47 16.66
C LYS A 21 -30.69 -3.85 15.28
N VAL A 22 -29.88 -2.79 15.15
CA VAL A 22 -29.57 -2.15 13.84
C VAL A 22 -28.31 -2.71 13.20
N HIS A 23 -27.62 -3.62 13.86
CA HIS A 23 -26.43 -4.24 13.32
C HIS A 23 -26.81 -5.33 12.29
N GLY A 24 -26.67 -5.01 11.00
CA GLY A 24 -26.97 -5.95 9.91
C GLY A 24 -28.46 -6.20 9.67
N ALA A 25 -29.36 -5.42 10.27
CA ALA A 25 -30.80 -5.51 10.10
C ALA A 25 -31.39 -4.21 9.53
N ALA A 26 -32.43 -4.36 8.69
CA ALA A 26 -33.19 -3.21 8.20
C ALA A 26 -34.00 -2.58 9.33
N LEU A 27 -34.11 -1.25 9.32
CA LEU A 27 -34.89 -0.49 10.31
C LEU A 27 -36.41 -0.79 10.19
N GLY A 28 -36.91 -1.15 9.02
CA GLY A 28 -38.33 -1.27 8.71
C GLY A 28 -38.98 0.08 8.41
N ASP A 29 -40.11 0.07 7.69
CA ASP A 29 -40.74 1.26 7.15
C ASP A 29 -41.10 2.29 8.22
N ALA A 30 -41.63 1.86 9.35
CA ALA A 30 -42.02 2.74 10.44
C ALA A 30 -40.82 3.49 11.05
N GLU A 31 -39.72 2.79 11.29
CA GLU A 31 -38.54 3.40 11.86
C GLU A 31 -37.76 4.23 10.83
N ILE A 32 -37.80 3.86 9.55
CA ILE A 32 -37.28 4.70 8.45
C ILE A 32 -38.04 6.04 8.43
N ALA A 33 -39.38 6.02 8.48
CA ALA A 33 -40.17 7.25 8.51
C ALA A 33 -39.86 8.11 9.75
N ALA A 34 -39.76 7.51 10.92
CA ALA A 34 -39.39 8.20 12.16
C ALA A 34 -37.96 8.77 12.09
N THR A 35 -37.01 8.04 11.54
CA THR A 35 -35.62 8.49 11.35
C THR A 35 -35.57 9.67 10.40
N ARG A 36 -36.27 9.61 9.27
CA ARG A 36 -36.32 10.73 8.30
C ARG A 36 -36.86 12.00 8.93
N ALA A 37 -37.92 11.88 9.74
CA ALA A 37 -38.45 13.00 10.48
C ALA A 37 -37.46 13.55 11.54
N ALA A 38 -36.77 12.64 12.25
CA ALA A 38 -35.82 13.02 13.30
C ALA A 38 -34.56 13.72 12.77
N ILE A 39 -34.12 13.41 11.54
CA ILE A 39 -32.96 14.07 10.89
C ILE A 39 -33.39 15.18 9.91
N ASP A 40 -34.65 15.50 9.87
CA ASP A 40 -35.22 16.54 8.98
C ASP A 40 -34.89 16.29 7.48
N TRP A 41 -35.14 15.05 7.03
CA TRP A 41 -34.89 14.62 5.65
C TRP A 41 -36.20 14.52 4.86
N PRO A 42 -36.63 15.57 4.15
CA PRO A 42 -37.95 15.62 3.49
C PRO A 42 -38.00 14.95 2.12
N TYR A 43 -36.86 14.60 1.55
CA TYR A 43 -36.78 14.10 0.16
C TYR A 43 -37.27 12.66 0.02
N ALA A 44 -37.77 12.28 -1.15
CA ALA A 44 -38.19 10.91 -1.44
C ALA A 44 -37.01 9.91 -1.38
N PRO A 45 -37.30 8.59 -1.27
CA PRO A 45 -36.24 7.58 -1.36
C PRO A 45 -35.44 7.75 -2.68
N PHE A 46 -34.11 7.68 -2.58
CA PHE A 46 -33.15 7.86 -3.68
C PHE A 46 -33.15 9.26 -4.35
N GLU A 47 -33.91 10.20 -3.85
CA GLU A 47 -33.84 11.59 -4.26
C GLU A 47 -32.72 12.30 -3.45
N MET A 48 -31.76 12.87 -4.17
CA MET A 48 -30.66 13.60 -3.60
C MET A 48 -30.76 15.08 -4.00
N PRO A 49 -30.76 16.03 -3.04
CA PRO A 49 -30.85 17.46 -3.33
C PRO A 49 -29.66 17.96 -4.16
N ALA A 50 -29.92 18.93 -5.03
CA ALA A 50 -28.89 19.49 -5.92
C ALA A 50 -27.76 20.20 -5.16
N ASP A 51 -28.06 20.81 -4.03
CA ASP A 51 -27.07 21.46 -3.15
C ASP A 51 -26.12 20.45 -2.50
N VAL A 52 -26.62 19.26 -2.13
CA VAL A 52 -25.78 18.16 -1.64
C VAL A 52 -24.85 17.66 -2.75
N TYR A 53 -25.37 17.45 -3.97
CA TYR A 53 -24.51 17.12 -5.12
C TYR A 53 -23.43 18.19 -5.35
N ALA A 54 -23.81 19.46 -5.35
CA ALA A 54 -22.87 20.56 -5.53
C ALA A 54 -21.81 20.64 -4.43
N ALA A 55 -22.20 20.38 -3.18
CA ALA A 55 -21.27 20.38 -2.04
C ALA A 55 -20.25 19.23 -2.10
N TRP A 56 -20.63 18.07 -2.68
CA TRP A 56 -19.75 16.91 -2.83
C TRP A 56 -19.04 16.85 -4.18
N ASP A 57 -19.37 17.73 -5.14
CA ASP A 57 -18.71 17.76 -6.44
C ASP A 57 -17.30 18.34 -6.34
N ALA A 58 -16.30 17.43 -6.29
CA ALA A 58 -14.90 17.78 -6.22
C ALA A 58 -14.21 17.93 -7.60
N LYS A 59 -14.94 17.85 -8.73
CA LYS A 59 -14.34 17.83 -10.09
C LYS A 59 -13.50 19.08 -10.36
N ALA A 60 -14.02 20.27 -10.11
CA ALA A 60 -13.31 21.52 -10.35
C ALA A 60 -12.06 21.63 -9.46
N ASN A 61 -12.16 21.26 -8.19
CA ASN A 61 -11.03 21.26 -7.27
C ASN A 61 -10.00 20.19 -7.66
N GLY A 62 -10.45 18.99 -8.03
CA GLY A 62 -9.59 17.91 -8.53
C GLY A 62 -8.79 18.34 -9.76
N THR A 63 -9.46 18.95 -10.75
CA THR A 63 -8.79 19.50 -11.95
C THR A 63 -7.74 20.53 -11.61
N LYS A 64 -8.04 21.45 -10.67
CA LYS A 64 -7.06 22.45 -10.21
C LYS A 64 -5.84 21.82 -9.55
N LEU A 65 -6.05 20.83 -8.66
CA LEU A 65 -4.96 20.11 -8.00
C LEU A 65 -4.11 19.34 -9.00
N GLN A 66 -4.73 18.63 -9.94
CA GLN A 66 -4.05 17.90 -11.00
C GLN A 66 -3.21 18.84 -11.88
N SER A 67 -3.78 19.98 -12.32
CA SER A 67 -3.06 20.96 -13.14
C SER A 67 -1.86 21.56 -12.39
N SER A 68 -2.02 21.87 -11.11
CA SER A 68 -0.93 22.35 -10.26
C SER A 68 0.19 21.34 -10.12
N TRP A 69 -0.18 20.06 -9.89
CA TRP A 69 0.81 18.98 -9.83
C TRP A 69 1.52 18.79 -11.18
N GLN A 70 0.78 18.78 -12.28
CA GLN A 70 1.35 18.63 -13.62
C GLN A 70 2.35 19.73 -13.97
N THR A 71 2.06 20.97 -13.60
CA THR A 71 2.99 22.10 -13.78
C THR A 71 4.29 21.87 -13.01
N LYS A 72 4.19 21.48 -11.73
CA LYS A 72 5.36 21.17 -10.91
C LYS A 72 6.17 20.00 -11.47
N PHE A 73 5.50 18.94 -11.91
CA PHE A 73 6.16 17.77 -12.46
C PHE A 73 6.84 18.07 -13.80
N THR A 74 6.26 18.93 -14.63
CA THR A 74 6.88 19.39 -15.88
C THR A 74 8.18 20.14 -15.60
N SER A 75 8.16 21.10 -14.67
CA SER A 75 9.38 21.81 -14.26
C SER A 75 10.43 20.89 -13.63
N TYR A 76 10.00 19.91 -12.84
CA TYR A 76 10.90 18.89 -12.27
C TYR A 76 11.57 18.05 -13.37
N ARG A 77 10.80 17.60 -14.35
CA ARG A 77 11.29 16.81 -15.49
C ARG A 77 12.30 17.59 -16.35
N GLU A 78 12.13 18.90 -16.49
CA GLU A 78 13.08 19.74 -17.20
C GLU A 78 14.42 19.88 -16.46
N GLN A 79 14.38 19.96 -15.13
CA GLN A 79 15.57 20.11 -14.28
C GLN A 79 16.25 18.76 -13.95
N PHE A 80 15.46 17.70 -13.80
CA PHE A 80 15.90 16.36 -13.36
C PHE A 80 15.32 15.27 -14.26
N PRO A 81 15.72 15.20 -15.54
CA PRO A 81 15.08 14.31 -16.51
C PRO A 81 15.24 12.82 -16.18
N ALA A 82 16.39 12.41 -15.64
CA ALA A 82 16.64 11.01 -15.27
C ALA A 82 15.78 10.57 -14.09
N GLU A 83 15.72 11.39 -13.05
CA GLU A 83 14.92 11.12 -11.84
C GLU A 83 13.41 11.14 -12.14
N ALA A 84 12.97 12.04 -13.02
CA ALA A 84 11.58 12.09 -13.45
C ALA A 84 11.19 10.86 -14.28
N ALA A 85 12.06 10.41 -15.17
CA ALA A 85 11.84 9.18 -15.95
C ALA A 85 11.77 7.95 -15.02
N GLU A 86 12.67 7.87 -14.05
CA GLU A 86 12.68 6.78 -13.06
C GLU A 86 11.44 6.80 -12.18
N LEU A 87 10.98 7.97 -11.71
CA LEU A 87 9.72 8.09 -10.98
C LEU A 87 8.54 7.58 -11.82
N GLN A 88 8.45 8.00 -13.09
CA GLN A 88 7.39 7.55 -13.98
C GLN A 88 7.42 6.04 -14.21
N ARG A 89 8.62 5.47 -14.45
CA ARG A 89 8.81 4.02 -14.62
C ARG A 89 8.27 3.25 -13.42
N ARG A 90 8.65 3.66 -12.21
CA ARG A 90 8.21 3.01 -10.96
C ARG A 90 6.73 3.14 -10.73
N MET A 91 6.15 4.33 -10.93
CA MET A 91 4.71 4.56 -10.75
C MET A 91 3.86 3.81 -11.79
N GLN A 92 4.42 3.50 -12.96
CA GLN A 92 3.78 2.65 -13.98
C GLN A 92 3.96 1.15 -13.72
N GLY A 93 4.75 0.77 -12.71
CA GLY A 93 5.08 -0.63 -12.41
C GLY A 93 5.96 -1.31 -13.48
N THR A 94 6.64 -0.52 -14.31
CA THR A 94 7.53 -1.05 -15.35
C THR A 94 8.88 -1.41 -14.74
N LEU A 95 9.36 -2.63 -15.00
CA LEU A 95 10.67 -3.09 -14.54
C LEU A 95 11.81 -2.43 -15.35
N PRO A 96 13.03 -2.35 -14.78
CA PRO A 96 14.20 -1.84 -15.50
C PRO A 96 14.48 -2.65 -16.77
N ALA A 97 14.98 -2.00 -17.82
CA ALA A 97 15.23 -2.62 -19.12
C ALA A 97 16.16 -3.86 -19.08
N GLN A 98 17.09 -3.89 -18.10
CA GLN A 98 18.03 -5.00 -17.92
C GLN A 98 17.45 -6.17 -17.11
N PHE A 99 16.20 -6.08 -16.60
CA PHE A 99 15.64 -7.06 -15.68
C PHE A 99 15.62 -8.46 -16.26
N ASP A 100 15.02 -8.66 -17.44
CA ASP A 100 14.88 -9.97 -18.06
C ASP A 100 16.24 -10.60 -18.38
N GLN A 101 17.19 -9.81 -18.85
CA GLN A 101 18.54 -10.27 -19.13
C GLN A 101 19.25 -10.71 -17.84
N THR A 102 19.10 -9.96 -16.75
CA THR A 102 19.70 -10.31 -15.46
C THR A 102 19.10 -11.59 -14.89
N VAL A 103 17.77 -11.75 -14.99
CA VAL A 103 17.07 -12.99 -14.56
C VAL A 103 17.57 -14.19 -15.38
N ALA A 104 17.64 -14.06 -16.70
CA ALA A 104 18.11 -15.15 -17.57
C ALA A 104 19.56 -15.55 -17.26
N ALA A 105 20.45 -14.56 -17.05
CA ALA A 105 21.84 -14.80 -16.68
C ALA A 105 21.96 -15.48 -15.31
N TYR A 106 21.16 -15.05 -14.33
CA TYR A 106 21.14 -15.67 -12.99
C TYR A 106 20.67 -17.14 -13.06
N ILE A 107 19.60 -17.42 -13.80
CA ILE A 107 19.11 -18.80 -13.99
C ILE A 107 20.17 -19.66 -14.67
N ALA A 108 20.81 -19.19 -15.74
CA ALA A 108 21.86 -19.91 -16.42
C ALA A 108 23.03 -20.28 -15.48
N ALA A 109 23.45 -19.30 -14.65
CA ALA A 109 24.49 -19.52 -13.66
C ALA A 109 24.10 -20.58 -12.60
N CYS A 110 22.84 -20.58 -12.16
CA CYS A 110 22.33 -21.61 -11.23
C CYS A 110 22.35 -23.00 -11.86
N VAL A 111 21.95 -23.13 -13.13
CA VAL A 111 21.96 -24.39 -13.88
C VAL A 111 23.37 -24.89 -14.07
N GLU A 112 24.35 -24.05 -14.36
CA GLU A 112 25.75 -24.38 -14.53
C GLU A 112 26.38 -24.88 -13.22
N LYS A 113 26.17 -24.15 -12.13
CA LYS A 113 26.75 -24.45 -10.81
C LYS A 113 26.21 -25.73 -10.18
N LYS A 114 24.94 -26.05 -10.37
CA LYS A 114 24.25 -27.21 -9.80
C LYS A 114 24.46 -27.39 -8.29
N GLU A 115 24.48 -26.27 -7.56
CA GLU A 115 24.71 -26.26 -6.11
C GLU A 115 23.52 -26.83 -5.34
N THR A 116 23.81 -27.66 -4.34
CA THR A 116 22.81 -28.10 -3.35
C THR A 116 22.93 -27.20 -2.12
N ILE A 117 21.99 -26.28 -1.94
CA ILE A 117 22.01 -25.28 -0.88
C ILE A 117 20.65 -25.19 -0.17
N ALA A 118 20.65 -24.62 1.04
CA ALA A 118 19.41 -24.37 1.75
C ALA A 118 18.54 -23.35 0.99
N SER A 119 17.20 -23.50 1.05
CA SER A 119 16.24 -22.63 0.36
C SER A 119 16.43 -21.14 0.71
N ARG A 120 16.71 -20.81 1.99
CA ARG A 120 17.05 -19.45 2.41
C ARG A 120 18.28 -18.89 1.72
N LYS A 121 19.29 -19.73 1.43
CA LYS A 121 20.50 -19.32 0.69
C LYS A 121 20.21 -19.12 -0.79
N ALA A 122 19.37 -19.95 -1.38
CA ALA A 122 18.89 -19.76 -2.75
C ALA A 122 18.13 -18.42 -2.89
N SER A 123 17.25 -18.13 -1.93
CA SER A 123 16.54 -16.84 -1.86
C SER A 123 17.52 -15.66 -1.75
N GLN A 124 18.50 -15.73 -0.84
CA GLN A 124 19.52 -14.69 -0.71
C GLN A 124 20.31 -14.46 -2.00
N ASN A 125 20.70 -15.54 -2.68
CA ASN A 125 21.42 -15.44 -3.94
C ASN A 125 20.58 -14.75 -5.02
N ALA A 126 19.28 -15.01 -5.08
CA ALA A 126 18.36 -14.31 -5.99
C ALA A 126 18.23 -12.82 -5.62
N ILE A 127 18.06 -12.51 -4.34
CA ILE A 127 18.03 -11.12 -3.84
C ILE A 127 19.35 -10.41 -4.22
N GLN A 128 20.50 -11.02 -3.98
CA GLN A 128 21.81 -10.45 -4.33
C GLN A 128 21.98 -10.19 -5.83
N ALA A 129 21.37 -11.03 -6.67
CA ALA A 129 21.45 -10.84 -8.12
C ALA A 129 20.51 -9.74 -8.63
N LEU A 130 19.33 -9.57 -8.02
CA LEU A 130 18.27 -8.73 -8.55
C LEU A 130 18.16 -7.37 -7.83
N ALA A 131 18.38 -7.29 -6.52
CA ALA A 131 18.24 -6.06 -5.76
C ALA A 131 19.10 -4.89 -6.29
N PRO A 132 20.34 -5.10 -6.75
CA PRO A 132 21.16 -4.01 -7.30
C PRO A 132 20.58 -3.32 -8.55
N ILE A 133 19.73 -4.02 -9.30
CA ILE A 133 19.08 -3.48 -10.50
C ILE A 133 17.64 -3.01 -10.25
N LEU A 134 17.13 -3.20 -9.04
CA LEU A 134 15.78 -2.84 -8.61
C LEU A 134 15.85 -1.79 -7.48
N PRO A 135 16.11 -0.53 -7.79
CA PRO A 135 16.19 0.52 -6.77
C PRO A 135 14.87 0.76 -6.01
N GLU A 136 13.74 0.25 -6.54
CA GLU A 136 12.45 0.21 -5.89
C GLU A 136 12.23 -1.00 -4.96
N PHE A 137 13.17 -1.93 -4.87
CA PHE A 137 13.06 -3.11 -4.02
C PHE A 137 13.28 -2.72 -2.56
N LEU A 138 12.25 -2.90 -1.73
CA LEU A 138 12.20 -2.39 -0.36
C LEU A 138 11.58 -3.41 0.59
N GLY A 139 12.32 -3.85 1.59
CA GLY A 139 11.78 -4.80 2.56
C GLY A 139 12.82 -5.39 3.48
N GLY A 140 12.49 -6.51 4.11
CA GLY A 140 13.37 -7.14 5.08
C GLY A 140 12.72 -8.31 5.80
N SER A 141 12.89 -8.41 7.11
CA SER A 141 12.42 -9.55 7.88
C SER A 141 11.80 -9.14 9.22
N ALA A 142 10.90 -9.98 9.71
CA ALA A 142 10.35 -9.91 11.06
C ALA A 142 11.38 -10.40 12.09
N ASP A 143 12.44 -9.61 12.28
CA ASP A 143 13.56 -9.86 13.22
C ASP A 143 14.38 -11.14 12.97
N LEU A 144 14.36 -11.66 11.74
CA LEU A 144 15.03 -12.91 11.37
C LEU A 144 16.07 -12.73 10.25
N THR A 145 16.49 -11.51 9.95
CA THR A 145 17.36 -11.19 8.81
C THR A 145 18.60 -12.10 8.72
N GLY A 146 19.30 -12.32 9.84
CA GLY A 146 20.48 -13.21 9.88
C GLY A 146 20.16 -14.69 9.75
N SER A 147 18.92 -15.10 10.01
CA SER A 147 18.47 -16.49 9.98
C SER A 147 17.82 -16.88 8.67
N ASN A 148 16.99 -16.02 8.09
CA ASN A 148 16.32 -16.25 6.81
C ASN A 148 17.05 -15.62 5.62
N LEU A 149 18.16 -14.90 5.86
CA LEU A 149 19.08 -14.38 4.86
C LEU A 149 18.40 -13.40 3.87
N THR A 150 17.69 -12.42 4.39
CA THR A 150 17.00 -11.39 3.60
C THR A 150 17.83 -10.15 3.29
N ASN A 151 19.08 -10.13 3.74
CA ASN A 151 20.03 -9.06 3.42
C ASN A 151 20.87 -9.40 2.18
N TRP A 152 21.36 -8.36 1.53
CA TRP A 152 22.34 -8.41 0.43
C TRP A 152 23.46 -7.42 0.70
N LYS A 153 24.53 -7.49 -0.08
CA LYS A 153 25.76 -6.74 0.20
C LYS A 153 25.57 -5.22 0.27
N GLU A 154 24.71 -4.67 -0.60
CA GLU A 154 24.48 -3.24 -0.75
C GLU A 154 23.22 -2.77 0.01
N CYS A 155 22.62 -3.61 0.85
CA CYS A 155 21.43 -3.22 1.60
C CYS A 155 21.78 -2.22 2.70
N VAL A 156 20.94 -1.19 2.85
CA VAL A 156 21.06 -0.14 3.84
C VAL A 156 19.77 -0.09 4.65
N ALA A 157 19.89 -0.15 5.97
CA ALA A 157 18.71 -0.08 6.85
C ALA A 157 18.01 1.28 6.74
N VAL A 158 16.69 1.25 6.59
CA VAL A 158 15.85 2.45 6.68
C VAL A 158 15.86 2.97 8.11
N ARG A 159 16.17 4.27 8.30
CA ARG A 159 16.17 4.96 9.59
C ARG A 159 15.49 6.32 9.45
N ALA A 160 15.14 6.93 10.56
CA ALA A 160 14.49 8.24 10.57
C ALA A 160 15.36 9.36 9.95
N ASP A 161 16.66 9.22 10.06
CA ASP A 161 17.69 10.17 9.63
C ASP A 161 18.46 9.74 8.37
N GLN A 162 18.18 8.53 7.86
CA GLN A 162 18.91 7.95 6.73
C GLN A 162 17.98 7.16 5.80
N PRO A 163 17.96 7.47 4.51
CA PRO A 163 17.28 6.65 3.53
C PRO A 163 17.92 5.27 3.41
N GLY A 164 17.13 4.27 3.05
CA GLY A 164 17.60 2.90 2.90
C GLY A 164 16.63 2.07 2.05
N ASN A 165 16.97 0.80 1.91
CA ASN A 165 16.19 -0.19 1.14
C ASN A 165 15.90 -1.48 1.92
N HIS A 166 16.37 -1.55 3.20
CA HIS A 166 16.12 -2.69 4.08
C HIS A 166 15.36 -2.25 5.33
N ILE A 167 14.20 -2.89 5.56
CA ILE A 167 13.33 -2.59 6.70
C ILE A 167 13.49 -3.65 7.78
N ASN A 168 13.85 -3.21 8.99
CA ASN A 168 13.84 -4.04 10.19
C ASN A 168 12.43 -3.97 10.80
N TYR A 169 11.56 -4.91 10.45
CA TYR A 169 10.17 -4.91 10.91
C TYR A 169 10.01 -5.24 12.40
N GLY A 170 11.02 -5.86 13.02
CA GLY A 170 10.93 -6.43 14.36
C GLY A 170 10.03 -7.68 14.37
N VAL A 171 9.75 -8.22 15.55
CA VAL A 171 8.85 -9.39 15.71
C VAL A 171 7.40 -8.95 15.52
N ARG A 172 6.99 -8.74 14.26
CA ARG A 172 5.69 -8.15 13.88
C ARG A 172 5.24 -8.66 12.50
N GLU A 173 4.97 -9.93 12.36
CA GLU A 173 4.59 -10.55 11.08
C GLU A 173 3.34 -9.89 10.49
N PHE A 174 2.28 -9.74 11.27
CA PHE A 174 1.05 -9.05 10.84
C PHE A 174 1.32 -7.58 10.43
N GLY A 175 2.07 -6.85 11.26
CA GLY A 175 2.44 -5.46 10.98
C GLY A 175 3.31 -5.34 9.72
N MET A 176 4.25 -6.27 9.52
CA MET A 176 5.08 -6.38 8.32
C MET A 176 4.19 -6.54 7.07
N SER A 177 3.26 -7.49 7.10
CA SER A 177 2.34 -7.75 5.98
C SER A 177 1.43 -6.56 5.69
N ALA A 178 0.91 -5.91 6.73
CA ALA A 178 0.11 -4.70 6.58
C ALA A 178 0.90 -3.52 5.97
N ILE A 179 2.16 -3.34 6.40
CA ILE A 179 3.07 -2.33 5.83
C ILE A 179 3.35 -2.63 4.36
N MET A 180 3.66 -3.90 4.02
CA MET A 180 3.89 -4.30 2.63
C MET A 180 2.66 -4.04 1.75
N ASN A 181 1.46 -4.38 2.22
CA ASN A 181 0.22 -4.09 1.51
C ASN A 181 0.06 -2.58 1.25
N GLY A 182 0.33 -1.74 2.25
CA GLY A 182 0.30 -0.28 2.11
C GLY A 182 1.31 0.24 1.08
N ILE A 183 2.55 -0.26 1.10
CA ILE A 183 3.59 0.12 0.14
C ILE A 183 3.20 -0.31 -1.28
N ALA A 184 2.72 -1.55 -1.46
CA ALA A 184 2.29 -2.07 -2.75
C ALA A 184 1.13 -1.26 -3.34
N LEU A 185 0.12 -0.93 -2.52
CA LEU A 185 -1.03 -0.13 -2.94
C LEU A 185 -0.67 1.32 -3.27
N HIS A 186 0.32 1.90 -2.59
CA HIS A 186 0.83 3.22 -2.91
C HIS A 186 1.50 3.26 -4.30
N GLY A 187 2.18 2.17 -4.67
CA GLY A 187 2.96 2.09 -5.90
C GLY A 187 4.35 2.73 -5.79
N GLY A 188 5.18 2.52 -6.83
CA GLY A 188 6.54 3.06 -6.90
C GLY A 188 7.60 2.23 -6.18
N TYR A 189 7.19 1.22 -5.41
CA TYR A 189 8.07 0.28 -4.70
C TYR A 189 7.60 -1.16 -4.88
N ILE A 190 8.54 -2.09 -4.82
CA ILE A 190 8.32 -3.54 -4.76
C ILE A 190 8.64 -3.99 -3.35
N PRO A 191 7.63 -4.10 -2.45
CA PRO A 191 7.87 -4.52 -1.08
C PRO A 191 8.12 -6.01 -0.97
N PHE A 192 8.95 -6.41 -0.01
CA PHE A 192 9.10 -7.80 0.40
C PHE A 192 9.21 -7.91 1.92
N GLY A 193 8.79 -9.05 2.44
CA GLY A 193 8.92 -9.39 3.84
C GLY A 193 9.19 -10.87 4.02
N ALA A 194 9.88 -11.22 5.09
CA ALA A 194 10.21 -12.59 5.38
C ALA A 194 10.08 -12.92 6.86
N THR A 195 9.67 -14.15 7.10
CA THR A 195 9.66 -14.79 8.40
C THR A 195 9.95 -16.29 8.20
N PHE A 196 9.98 -17.08 9.25
CA PHE A 196 9.98 -18.53 9.12
C PHE A 196 8.57 -19.06 8.84
N LEU A 197 8.48 -20.19 8.14
CA LEU A 197 7.22 -20.86 7.81
C LEU A 197 6.36 -21.10 9.07
N THR A 198 6.99 -21.46 10.18
CA THR A 198 6.31 -21.67 11.47
C THR A 198 5.65 -20.40 12.04
N PHE A 199 5.97 -19.21 11.54
CA PHE A 199 5.38 -17.94 11.97
C PHE A 199 4.48 -17.30 10.91
N SER A 200 4.27 -17.97 9.77
CA SER A 200 3.45 -17.43 8.67
C SER A 200 1.98 -17.22 9.06
N ASP A 201 1.48 -17.97 10.04
CA ASP A 201 0.11 -17.81 10.58
C ASP A 201 -0.12 -16.45 11.25
N TYR A 202 0.95 -15.70 11.55
CA TYR A 202 0.88 -14.35 12.11
C TYR A 202 0.89 -13.23 11.06
N SER A 203 0.87 -13.56 9.76
CA SER A 203 0.96 -12.59 8.66
C SER A 203 -0.40 -12.26 8.04
#